data_fafca30988d40e97cc4d49f549991598
#
_entry.id   fafca30988d40e97cc4d49f549991598
#
_cell.length_a   1.000
_cell.length_b   1.000
_cell.length_c   1.000
_cell.angle_alpha   90.00
_cell.angle_beta   90.00
_cell.angle_gamma   90.00
#
_symmetry.space_group_name_H-M   'P 1'
#
loop_
_entity.id
_entity.type
_entity.pdbx_description
1 polymer ?
#
loop_
_entity_poly.entity_id
_entity_poly.type
_entity_poly.pdbx_seq_one_letter_code
_entity_poly.pdbx_strand_id
1 'polypeptide(L)'
;PRTTAIKASFLFTAFWWIVFTIPMLRNVKQRYFLPPSEHIIHDSFARLSKTLRQIRSHRKMFLFLIAYFFYIDGLNTIIHMAAVFGDSIGVVSDVLMIAVLVIPILSFPFTILYGALAKRFGSKKMILVGIVIYLFACLLAFRMTTAVEFWILAALVATSQGGIQALSRSYFAK
;
A
#
# COMPACT_ATOMS: atom_id res chain seq x y z
N PRO A 1 26.18 19.93 -6.42
CA PRO A 1 26.14 19.03 -5.26
C PRO A 1 24.80 18.33 -5.08
N ARG A 2 23.64 19.03 -5.19
CA ARG A 2 22.31 18.43 -4.99
C ARG A 2 21.98 17.36 -6.05
N THR A 3 22.29 17.62 -7.31
CA THR A 3 22.10 16.68 -8.43
C THR A 3 22.95 15.42 -8.32
N THR A 4 24.17 15.55 -7.78
CA THR A 4 25.06 14.41 -7.56
C THR A 4 24.55 13.51 -6.43
N ALA A 5 24.01 14.10 -5.35
CA ALA A 5 23.39 13.34 -4.26
C ALA A 5 22.17 12.55 -4.73
N ILE A 6 21.32 13.14 -5.58
CA ILE A 6 20.16 12.46 -6.16
C ILE A 6 20.60 11.28 -7.05
N LYS A 7 21.61 11.48 -7.92
CA LYS A 7 22.16 10.40 -8.74
C LYS A 7 22.76 9.28 -7.89
N ALA A 8 23.46 9.62 -6.82
CA ALA A 8 24.03 8.65 -5.89
C ALA A 8 22.95 7.84 -5.17
N SER A 9 21.81 8.44 -4.79
CA SER A 9 20.71 7.71 -4.16
C SER A 9 20.07 6.69 -5.09
N PHE A 10 19.93 6.97 -6.38
CA PHE A 10 19.48 5.98 -7.36
C PHE A 10 20.43 4.79 -7.50
N LEU A 11 21.75 5.05 -7.55
CA LEU A 11 22.75 4.00 -7.60
C LEU A 11 22.74 3.14 -6.32
N PHE A 12 22.62 3.78 -5.16
CA PHE A 12 22.51 3.08 -3.89
C PHE A 12 21.25 2.18 -3.84
N THR A 13 20.12 2.69 -4.29
CA THR A 13 18.87 1.92 -4.37
C THR A 13 19.01 0.73 -5.31
N ALA A 14 19.60 0.92 -6.49
CA ALA A 14 19.84 -0.16 -7.45
C ALA A 14 20.76 -1.24 -6.86
N PHE A 15 21.87 -0.84 -6.20
CA PHE A 15 22.78 -1.76 -5.51
C PHE A 15 22.05 -2.53 -4.38
N TRP A 16 21.25 -1.84 -3.56
CA TRP A 16 20.42 -2.45 -2.52
C TRP A 16 19.51 -3.52 -3.08
N TRP A 17 18.81 -3.24 -4.15
CA TRP A 17 17.94 -4.21 -4.82
C TRP A 17 18.71 -5.43 -5.31
N ILE A 18 19.86 -5.25 -5.95
CA ILE A 18 20.69 -6.36 -6.43
C ILE A 18 21.11 -7.25 -5.26
N VAL A 19 21.64 -6.67 -4.18
CA VAL A 19 22.12 -7.41 -3.00
C VAL A 19 21.02 -8.27 -2.40
N PHE A 20 19.79 -7.74 -2.24
CA PHE A 20 18.67 -8.48 -1.66
C PHE A 20 17.98 -9.43 -2.65
N THR A 21 18.14 -9.22 -3.95
CA THR A 21 17.63 -10.14 -4.98
C THR A 21 18.45 -11.42 -5.07
N ILE A 22 19.78 -11.35 -4.86
CA ILE A 22 20.65 -12.53 -4.95
C ILE A 22 20.23 -13.66 -3.98
N PRO A 23 20.02 -13.43 -2.69
CA PRO A 23 19.56 -14.49 -1.78
C PRO A 23 18.19 -15.05 -2.19
N MET A 24 17.28 -14.21 -2.70
CA MET A 24 15.99 -14.66 -3.20
C MET A 24 16.15 -15.62 -4.37
N LEU A 25 16.95 -15.26 -5.38
CA LEU A 25 17.19 -16.11 -6.54
C LEU A 25 17.90 -17.43 -6.19
N ARG A 26 18.77 -17.42 -5.18
CA ARG A 26 19.52 -18.62 -4.76
C ARG A 26 18.67 -19.58 -3.91
N ASN A 27 17.83 -19.05 -3.03
CA ASN A 27 17.16 -19.85 -2.01
C ASN A 27 15.69 -20.14 -2.33
N VAL A 28 15.03 -19.29 -3.14
CA VAL A 28 13.62 -19.46 -3.49
C VAL A 28 13.51 -20.24 -4.80
N LYS A 29 13.11 -21.52 -4.69
CA LYS A 29 12.80 -22.36 -5.85
C LYS A 29 11.30 -22.35 -6.10
N GLN A 30 10.90 -22.11 -7.34
CA GLN A 30 9.51 -22.22 -7.73
C GLN A 30 9.08 -23.69 -7.70
N ARG A 31 8.21 -24.05 -6.74
CA ARG A 31 7.74 -25.43 -6.59
C ARG A 31 6.63 -25.79 -7.56
N TYR A 32 5.81 -24.82 -7.92
CA TYR A 32 4.70 -25.00 -8.86
C TYR A 32 4.96 -24.13 -10.07
N PHE A 33 5.26 -24.77 -11.18
CA PHE A 33 5.41 -24.10 -12.47
C PHE A 33 4.50 -24.77 -13.49
N LEU A 34 4.07 -23.99 -14.44
CA LEU A 34 3.29 -24.49 -15.56
C LEU A 34 4.26 -24.94 -16.64
N PRO A 35 3.98 -26.05 -17.31
CA PRO A 35 4.81 -26.48 -18.44
C PRO A 35 4.88 -25.37 -19.49
N PRO A 36 6.03 -25.19 -20.14
CA PRO A 36 6.16 -24.23 -21.22
C PRO A 36 5.16 -24.55 -22.33
N SER A 37 4.41 -23.54 -22.77
CA SER A 37 3.49 -23.66 -23.90
C SER A 37 4.06 -22.93 -25.11
N GLU A 38 3.75 -23.40 -26.31
CA GLU A 38 4.17 -22.76 -27.56
C GLU A 38 3.53 -21.38 -27.75
N HIS A 39 2.38 -21.15 -27.11
CA HIS A 39 1.63 -19.87 -27.20
C HIS A 39 1.50 -19.18 -25.84
N ILE A 40 2.62 -18.82 -25.22
CA ILE A 40 2.70 -18.26 -23.85
C ILE A 40 1.75 -17.08 -23.65
N ILE A 41 1.68 -16.15 -24.61
CA ILE A 41 0.86 -14.93 -24.49
C ILE A 41 -0.63 -15.29 -24.55
N HIS A 42 -1.04 -16.07 -25.55
CA HIS A 42 -2.43 -16.49 -25.71
C HIS A 42 -2.95 -17.27 -24.52
N ASP A 43 -2.17 -18.24 -24.04
CA ASP A 43 -2.55 -19.06 -22.89
C ASP A 43 -2.59 -18.26 -21.58
N SER A 44 -1.73 -17.27 -21.44
CA SER A 44 -1.77 -16.35 -20.28
C SER A 44 -3.05 -15.52 -20.27
N PHE A 45 -3.46 -14.96 -21.41
CA PHE A 45 -4.72 -14.23 -21.52
C PHE A 45 -5.94 -15.15 -21.35
N ALA A 46 -5.93 -16.34 -21.91
CA ALA A 46 -6.99 -17.32 -21.73
C ALA A 46 -7.16 -17.73 -20.27
N ARG A 47 -6.06 -17.96 -19.55
CA ARG A 47 -6.06 -18.26 -18.10
C ARG A 47 -6.55 -17.07 -17.28
N LEU A 48 -6.10 -15.86 -17.60
CA LEU A 48 -6.57 -14.64 -16.93
C LEU A 48 -8.08 -14.46 -17.10
N SER A 49 -8.57 -14.62 -18.31
CA SER A 49 -10.01 -14.56 -18.63
C SER A 49 -10.81 -15.65 -17.88
N LYS A 50 -10.29 -16.88 -17.84
CA LYS A 50 -10.89 -17.98 -17.07
C LYS A 50 -10.95 -17.66 -15.58
N THR A 51 -9.86 -17.15 -15.01
CA THR A 51 -9.79 -16.75 -13.61
C THR A 51 -10.79 -15.62 -13.28
N LEU A 52 -10.87 -14.60 -14.14
CA LEU A 52 -11.85 -13.52 -13.99
C LEU A 52 -13.29 -14.04 -14.06
N ARG A 53 -13.57 -14.97 -14.96
CA ARG A 53 -14.89 -15.63 -15.08
C ARG A 53 -15.23 -16.44 -13.83
N GLN A 54 -14.26 -17.16 -13.27
CA GLN A 54 -14.44 -17.92 -12.03
C GLN A 54 -14.67 -17.01 -10.84
N ILE A 55 -13.88 -15.93 -10.69
CA ILE A 55 -14.07 -14.93 -9.62
C ILE A 55 -15.44 -14.26 -9.73
N ARG A 56 -15.89 -13.94 -10.94
CA ARG A 56 -17.21 -13.35 -11.18
C ARG A 56 -18.35 -14.29 -10.79
N SER A 57 -18.17 -15.61 -10.87
CA SER A 57 -19.16 -16.58 -10.40
C SER A 57 -19.30 -16.61 -8.87
N HIS A 58 -18.22 -16.23 -8.15
CA HIS A 58 -18.23 -16.11 -6.69
C HIS A 58 -18.56 -14.68 -6.26
N ARG A 59 -19.85 -14.35 -6.20
CA ARG A 59 -20.35 -12.98 -5.94
C ARG A 59 -19.69 -12.26 -4.76
N LYS A 60 -19.42 -12.97 -3.66
CA LYS A 60 -18.81 -12.38 -2.44
C LYS A 60 -17.35 -11.96 -2.72
N MET A 61 -16.59 -12.79 -3.41
CA MET A 61 -15.20 -12.53 -3.76
C MET A 61 -15.09 -11.40 -4.80
N PHE A 62 -15.98 -11.40 -5.79
CA PHE A 62 -16.04 -10.36 -6.81
C PHE A 62 -16.37 -8.97 -6.21
N LEU A 63 -17.37 -8.89 -5.32
CA LEU A 63 -17.71 -7.65 -4.62
C LEU A 63 -16.54 -7.14 -3.74
N PHE A 64 -15.85 -8.07 -3.06
CA PHE A 64 -14.68 -7.70 -2.27
C PHE A 64 -13.57 -7.13 -3.15
N LEU A 65 -13.29 -7.72 -4.32
CA LEU A 65 -12.26 -7.23 -5.24
C LEU A 65 -12.59 -5.84 -5.80
N ILE A 66 -13.85 -5.60 -6.15
CA ILE A 66 -14.29 -4.26 -6.60
C ILE A 66 -14.12 -3.25 -5.45
N ALA A 67 -14.59 -3.58 -4.25
CA ALA A 67 -14.43 -2.72 -3.10
C ALA A 67 -12.93 -2.47 -2.79
N TYR A 68 -12.11 -3.53 -2.85
CA TYR A 68 -10.67 -3.45 -2.66
C TYR A 68 -10.02 -2.49 -3.67
N PHE A 69 -10.36 -2.61 -4.94
CA PHE A 69 -9.85 -1.74 -5.99
C PHE A 69 -10.12 -0.26 -5.67
N PHE A 70 -11.36 0.09 -5.36
CA PHE A 70 -11.73 1.47 -5.08
C PHE A 70 -11.08 2.04 -3.81
N TYR A 71 -11.10 1.31 -2.69
CA TYR A 71 -10.53 1.87 -1.47
C TYR A 71 -9.01 1.88 -1.47
N ILE A 72 -8.34 0.92 -2.15
CA ILE A 72 -6.87 0.94 -2.22
C ILE A 72 -6.37 2.04 -3.16
N ASP A 73 -7.11 2.32 -4.23
CA ASP A 73 -6.83 3.42 -5.14
C ASP A 73 -6.98 4.77 -4.41
N GLY A 74 -8.08 4.96 -3.67
CA GLY A 74 -8.27 6.13 -2.81
C GLY A 74 -7.15 6.30 -1.77
N LEU A 75 -6.73 5.22 -1.12
CA LEU A 75 -5.62 5.21 -0.17
C LEU A 75 -4.31 5.66 -0.82
N ASN A 76 -3.96 5.09 -1.97
CA ASN A 76 -2.75 5.43 -2.70
C ASN A 76 -2.78 6.89 -3.17
N THR A 77 -3.93 7.36 -3.64
CA THR A 77 -4.12 8.76 -4.03
C THR A 77 -3.82 9.71 -2.87
N ILE A 78 -4.36 9.45 -1.68
CA ILE A 78 -4.09 10.27 -0.49
C ILE A 78 -2.60 10.29 -0.16
N ILE A 79 -1.94 9.13 -0.18
CA ILE A 79 -0.51 9.02 0.13
C ILE A 79 0.34 9.81 -0.88
N HIS A 80 0.07 9.65 -2.18
CA HIS A 80 0.83 10.32 -3.23
C HIS A 80 0.54 11.82 -3.32
N MET A 81 -0.70 12.23 -3.04
CA MET A 81 -1.09 13.64 -3.07
C MET A 81 -0.74 14.39 -1.78
N ALA A 82 -0.46 13.69 -0.67
CA ALA A 82 -0.16 14.34 0.60
C ALA A 82 1.02 15.33 0.53
N ALA A 83 2.08 14.98 -0.19
CA ALA A 83 3.24 15.86 -0.37
C ALA A 83 2.89 17.08 -1.22
N VAL A 84 2.15 16.89 -2.32
CA VAL A 84 1.71 17.98 -3.21
C VAL A 84 0.76 18.92 -2.47
N PHE A 85 -0.14 18.36 -1.68
CA PHE A 85 -1.08 19.12 -0.88
C PHE A 85 -0.36 19.90 0.23
N GLY A 86 0.59 19.27 0.95
CA GLY A 86 1.41 19.94 1.94
C GLY A 86 2.19 21.13 1.37
N ASP A 87 2.76 20.99 0.20
CA ASP A 87 3.44 22.08 -0.52
C ASP A 87 2.47 23.23 -0.87
N SER A 88 1.26 22.90 -1.32
CA SER A 88 0.25 23.90 -1.69
C SER A 88 -0.24 24.77 -0.54
N ILE A 89 -0.18 24.28 0.69
CA ILE A 89 -0.53 25.03 1.93
C ILE A 89 0.69 25.66 2.60
N GLY A 90 1.85 25.68 1.93
CA GLY A 90 3.06 26.34 2.39
C GLY A 90 3.86 25.58 3.46
N VAL A 91 3.67 24.27 3.58
CA VAL A 91 4.54 23.43 4.45
C VAL A 91 5.91 23.33 3.81
N VAL A 92 6.96 23.64 4.57
CA VAL A 92 8.35 23.63 4.09
C VAL A 92 8.73 22.23 3.58
N SER A 93 9.42 22.18 2.44
CA SER A 93 9.82 20.91 1.78
C SER A 93 10.56 19.94 2.71
N ASP A 94 11.38 20.46 3.65
CA ASP A 94 12.10 19.61 4.61
C ASP A 94 11.14 18.88 5.57
N VAL A 95 10.05 19.53 5.98
CA VAL A 95 9.01 18.92 6.81
C VAL A 95 8.30 17.80 6.03
N LEU A 96 8.00 18.02 4.75
CA LEU A 96 7.40 17.01 3.89
C LEU A 96 8.31 15.78 3.69
N MET A 97 9.62 16.02 3.50
CA MET A 97 10.61 14.93 3.38
C MET A 97 10.69 14.11 4.67
N ILE A 98 10.71 14.76 5.83
CA ILE A 98 10.72 14.08 7.13
C ILE A 98 9.42 13.28 7.31
N ALA A 99 8.28 13.82 6.94
CA ALA A 99 7.00 13.11 7.05
C ALA A 99 6.97 11.82 6.21
N VAL A 100 7.48 11.86 4.97
CA VAL A 100 7.58 10.67 4.10
C VAL A 100 8.43 9.56 4.73
N LEU A 101 9.45 9.90 5.52
CA LEU A 101 10.28 8.93 6.25
C LEU A 101 9.61 8.44 7.54
N VAL A 102 8.96 9.33 8.28
CA VAL A 102 8.38 9.04 9.59
C VAL A 102 7.10 8.21 9.48
N ILE A 103 6.24 8.49 8.48
CA ILE A 103 4.96 7.79 8.31
C ILE A 103 5.12 6.26 8.20
N PRO A 104 6.00 5.68 7.37
CA PRO A 104 6.20 4.24 7.31
C PRO A 104 6.72 3.66 8.63
N ILE A 105 7.62 4.36 9.31
CA ILE A 105 8.18 3.92 10.60
C ILE A 105 7.06 3.88 11.66
N LEU A 106 6.25 4.92 11.72
CA LEU A 106 5.12 5.00 12.64
C LEU A 106 4.04 3.95 12.29
N SER A 107 3.83 3.68 11.01
CA SER A 107 2.84 2.71 10.53
C SER A 107 3.20 1.25 10.92
N PHE A 108 4.48 0.94 11.13
CA PHE A 108 4.92 -0.41 11.45
C PHE A 108 4.30 -0.98 12.73
N PRO A 109 4.40 -0.35 13.91
CA PRO A 109 3.78 -0.86 15.14
C PRO A 109 2.25 -0.92 15.03
N PHE A 110 1.62 0.04 14.35
CA PHE A 110 0.17 0.00 14.13
C PHE A 110 -0.25 -1.18 13.24
N THR A 111 0.57 -1.56 12.26
CA THR A 111 0.29 -2.74 11.43
C THR A 111 0.25 -4.01 12.27
N ILE A 112 1.17 -4.17 13.21
CA ILE A 112 1.20 -5.30 14.16
C ILE A 112 -0.06 -5.28 15.03
N LEU A 113 -0.42 -4.11 15.57
CA LEU A 113 -1.61 -3.91 16.38
C LEU A 113 -2.88 -4.29 15.59
N TYR A 114 -3.02 -3.84 14.35
CA TYR A 114 -4.12 -4.22 13.46
C TYR A 114 -4.20 -5.73 13.25
N GLY A 115 -3.07 -6.41 13.06
CA GLY A 115 -3.00 -7.85 12.95
C GLY A 115 -3.48 -8.56 14.22
N ALA A 116 -3.09 -8.07 15.40
CA ALA A 116 -3.53 -8.60 16.69
C ALA A 116 -5.03 -8.37 16.92
N LEU A 117 -5.53 -7.16 16.65
CA LEU A 117 -6.94 -6.82 16.77
C LEU A 117 -7.81 -7.59 15.77
N ALA A 118 -7.31 -7.85 14.57
CA ALA A 118 -8.01 -8.63 13.56
C ALA A 118 -8.25 -10.09 13.97
N LYS A 119 -7.38 -10.67 14.82
CA LYS A 119 -7.61 -11.99 15.42
C LYS A 119 -8.80 -11.98 16.37
N ARG A 120 -9.03 -10.87 17.08
CA ARG A 120 -10.12 -10.74 18.06
C ARG A 120 -11.45 -10.28 17.44
N PHE A 121 -11.40 -9.27 16.59
CA PHE A 121 -12.60 -8.60 16.03
C PHE A 121 -12.93 -9.02 14.60
N GLY A 122 -12.03 -9.72 13.93
CA GLY A 122 -12.15 -10.16 12.55
C GLY A 122 -11.59 -9.14 11.53
N SER A 123 -10.95 -9.65 10.48
CA SER A 123 -10.27 -8.82 9.46
C SER A 123 -11.20 -7.83 8.76
N LYS A 124 -12.43 -8.24 8.45
CA LYS A 124 -13.42 -7.38 7.78
C LYS A 124 -13.76 -6.12 8.58
N LYS A 125 -14.00 -6.27 9.89
CA LYS A 125 -14.31 -5.13 10.77
C LYS A 125 -13.11 -4.18 10.89
N MET A 126 -11.91 -4.73 11.01
CA MET A 126 -10.69 -3.92 11.11
C MET A 126 -10.39 -3.15 9.82
N ILE A 127 -10.61 -3.75 8.65
CA ILE A 127 -10.50 -3.02 7.37
C ILE A 127 -11.50 -1.85 7.34
N LEU A 128 -12.72 -2.07 7.78
CA LEU A 128 -13.76 -1.04 7.79
C LEU A 128 -13.42 0.10 8.76
N VAL A 129 -12.87 -0.20 9.93
CA VAL A 129 -12.35 0.80 10.88
C VAL A 129 -11.27 1.64 10.23
N GLY A 130 -10.32 1.00 9.54
CA GLY A 130 -9.28 1.73 8.81
C GLY A 130 -9.83 2.65 7.73
N ILE A 131 -10.81 2.21 6.94
CA ILE A 131 -11.47 3.04 5.92
C ILE A 131 -12.16 4.25 6.56
N VAL A 132 -12.84 4.07 7.70
CA VAL A 132 -13.47 5.17 8.44
C VAL A 132 -12.42 6.18 8.93
N ILE A 133 -11.27 5.72 9.43
CA ILE A 133 -10.17 6.61 9.83
C ILE A 133 -9.68 7.42 8.62
N TYR A 134 -9.55 6.81 7.44
CA TYR A 134 -9.16 7.52 6.22
C TYR A 134 -10.21 8.53 5.75
N LEU A 135 -11.49 8.21 5.85
CA LEU A 135 -12.56 9.18 5.58
C LEU A 135 -12.48 10.39 6.52
N PHE A 136 -12.22 10.13 7.79
CA PHE A 136 -12.03 11.19 8.77
C PHE A 136 -10.77 12.02 8.47
N ALA A 137 -9.68 11.37 8.06
CA ALA A 137 -8.47 12.04 7.59
C ALA A 137 -8.75 12.97 6.40
N CYS A 138 -9.54 12.54 5.41
CA CYS A 138 -9.95 13.38 4.28
C CYS A 138 -10.74 14.61 4.73
N LEU A 139 -11.66 14.44 5.69
CA LEU A 139 -12.45 15.56 6.22
C LEU A 139 -11.59 16.58 6.97
N LEU A 140 -10.57 16.11 7.70
CA LEU A 140 -9.59 16.98 8.35
C LEU A 140 -8.73 17.70 7.31
N ALA A 141 -8.26 16.98 6.28
CA ALA A 141 -7.46 17.56 5.20
C ALA A 141 -8.19 18.72 4.49
N PHE A 142 -9.51 18.62 4.32
CA PHE A 142 -10.31 19.68 3.69
C PHE A 142 -10.26 21.02 4.44
N ARG A 143 -10.03 21.01 5.75
CA ARG A 143 -9.95 22.22 6.59
C ARG A 143 -8.52 22.60 6.97
N MET A 144 -7.54 21.83 6.55
CA MET A 144 -6.16 21.98 6.99
C MET A 144 -5.50 23.22 6.37
N THR A 145 -4.87 24.03 7.24
CA THR A 145 -4.18 25.27 6.87
C THR A 145 -2.80 25.39 7.49
N THR A 146 -2.46 24.53 8.46
CA THR A 146 -1.23 24.65 9.24
C THR A 146 -0.36 23.39 9.17
N ALA A 147 0.95 23.58 9.39
CA ALA A 147 1.90 22.46 9.46
C ALA A 147 1.62 21.48 10.61
N VAL A 148 1.04 21.98 11.72
CA VAL A 148 0.68 21.13 12.85
C VAL A 148 -0.47 20.17 12.47
N GLU A 149 -1.47 20.69 11.80
CA GLU A 149 -2.59 19.89 11.29
C GLU A 149 -2.11 18.84 10.29
N PHE A 150 -1.09 19.17 9.45
CA PHE A 150 -0.44 18.23 8.57
C PHE A 150 0.18 17.04 9.33
N TRP A 151 0.86 17.29 10.45
CA TRP A 151 1.43 16.22 11.27
C TRP A 151 0.35 15.36 11.94
N ILE A 152 -0.75 15.95 12.38
CA ILE A 152 -1.90 15.21 12.94
C ILE A 152 -2.48 14.30 11.85
N LEU A 153 -2.66 14.83 10.63
CA LEU A 153 -3.14 14.08 9.50
C LEU A 153 -2.19 12.91 9.14
N ALA A 154 -0.89 13.18 9.08
CA ALA A 154 0.13 12.20 8.80
C ALA A 154 0.14 11.06 9.84
N ALA A 155 0.03 11.40 11.13
CA ALA A 155 -0.09 10.43 12.21
C ALA A 155 -1.37 9.59 12.07
N LEU A 156 -2.50 10.20 11.76
CA LEU A 156 -3.77 9.50 11.57
C LEU A 156 -3.71 8.51 10.41
N VAL A 157 -3.16 8.92 9.27
CA VAL A 157 -2.93 8.06 8.12
C VAL A 157 -1.99 6.90 8.47
N ALA A 158 -0.89 7.16 9.19
CA ALA A 158 0.08 6.15 9.62
C ALA A 158 -0.57 5.05 10.48
N THR A 159 -1.57 5.38 11.32
CA THR A 159 -2.25 4.38 12.16
C THR A 159 -2.96 3.30 11.36
N SER A 160 -3.44 3.59 10.17
CA SER A 160 -4.32 2.70 9.41
C SER A 160 -3.69 2.15 8.13
N GLN A 161 -2.71 2.85 7.55
CA GLN A 161 -2.11 2.55 6.25
C GLN A 161 -1.62 1.10 6.13
N GLY A 162 -0.71 0.70 6.99
CA GLY A 162 -0.12 -0.64 6.95
C GLY A 162 -1.13 -1.73 7.31
N GLY A 163 -2.00 -1.45 8.28
CA GLY A 163 -3.03 -2.38 8.74
C GLY A 163 -4.04 -2.74 7.65
N ILE A 164 -4.57 -1.75 6.93
CA ILE A 164 -5.52 -1.99 5.84
C ILE A 164 -4.87 -2.81 4.73
N GLN A 165 -3.67 -2.44 4.29
CA GLN A 165 -2.98 -3.13 3.20
C GLN A 165 -2.67 -4.60 3.56
N ALA A 166 -2.14 -4.84 4.77
CA ALA A 166 -1.82 -6.18 5.24
C ALA A 166 -3.06 -7.07 5.40
N LEU A 167 -4.11 -6.55 6.05
CA LEU A 167 -5.35 -7.29 6.30
C LEU A 167 -6.13 -7.58 5.02
N SER A 168 -6.13 -6.66 4.07
CA SER A 168 -6.84 -6.86 2.79
C SER A 168 -6.23 -8.00 1.99
N ARG A 169 -4.90 -8.06 1.92
CA ARG A 169 -4.19 -9.17 1.26
C ARG A 169 -4.43 -10.50 1.99
N SER A 170 -4.37 -10.50 3.31
CA SER A 170 -4.63 -11.69 4.13
C SER A 170 -6.10 -12.15 4.05
N TYR A 171 -7.04 -11.22 3.93
CA TYR A 171 -8.46 -11.55 3.81
C TYR A 171 -8.80 -12.19 2.45
N PHE A 172 -8.13 -11.74 1.39
CA PHE A 172 -8.29 -12.33 0.06
C PHE A 172 -7.70 -13.74 -0.04
N ALA A 173 -6.63 -14.03 0.70
CA ALA A 173 -5.96 -15.33 0.70
C ALA A 173 -6.68 -16.43 1.52
N LYS A 174 -7.75 -16.10 2.25
CA LYS A 174 -8.59 -17.03 3.02
C LYS A 174 -9.80 -17.48 2.21
#